data_f8e3222dcb519173c5059ef91a71ce0c
#
_entry.id   f8e3222dcb519173c5059ef91a71ce0c
#
_cell.length_a   1.000
_cell.length_b   1.000
_cell.length_c   1.000
_cell.angle_alpha   90.00
_cell.angle_beta   90.00
_cell.angle_gamma   90.00
#
_symmetry.space_group_name_H-M   'P 1'
#
loop_
_entity.id
_entity.type
_entity.pdbx_description
1 polymer ?
#
loop_
_entity_poly.entity_id
_entity_poly.type
_entity_poly.pdbx_seq_one_letter_code
_entity_poly.pdbx_strand_id
1 'polypeptide(L)'
;MSHAVLKSALAVFAIDPAAIGGLWLRARASPQRQAFLDCLAACSPPLPITRLAPNISDDALFGGLDAAATLSIERPVFRSGLLDRDAILVLPMAERCDPGLAARLAQILDNKRHSIIALDEAAEEGEGVPPALIDRLGLFVNLDGLRFKSILEPIEINAIVAARALLPKVRVPHMLVTEVVRA
;
A
#
# COMPACT_ATOMS: atom_id res chain seq x y z
N MET A 1 11.08 12.85 11.67
CA MET A 1 11.03 11.38 11.87
C MET A 1 12.44 10.85 11.99
N SER A 2 12.74 9.96 12.95
CA SER A 2 14.08 9.38 13.08
C SER A 2 14.28 8.23 12.06
N HIS A 3 15.56 7.98 11.74
CA HIS A 3 15.95 6.88 10.84
C HIS A 3 15.44 5.50 11.33
N ALA A 4 15.52 5.27 12.64
CA ALA A 4 15.04 4.02 13.24
C ALA A 4 13.54 3.81 13.02
N VAL A 5 12.72 4.84 13.16
CA VAL A 5 11.27 4.77 12.92
C VAL A 5 10.97 4.48 11.45
N LEU A 6 11.70 5.12 10.53
CA LEU A 6 11.55 4.87 9.10
C LEU A 6 11.86 3.41 8.74
N LYS A 7 12.99 2.89 9.25
CA LYS A 7 13.40 1.50 9.06
C LYS A 7 12.38 0.51 9.64
N SER A 8 11.86 0.81 10.82
CA SER A 8 10.82 -0.01 11.45
C SER A 8 9.52 -0.02 10.65
N ALA A 9 9.05 1.13 10.18
CA ALA A 9 7.85 1.24 9.36
C ALA A 9 7.98 0.42 8.07
N LEU A 10 9.13 0.51 7.40
CA LEU A 10 9.42 -0.23 6.18
C LEU A 10 9.48 -1.75 6.45
N ALA A 11 10.14 -2.17 7.54
CA ALA A 11 10.22 -3.57 7.93
C ALA A 11 8.84 -4.15 8.28
N VAL A 12 8.04 -3.45 9.07
CA VAL A 12 6.69 -3.87 9.46
C VAL A 12 5.79 -4.01 8.24
N PHE A 13 5.81 -3.01 7.34
CA PHE A 13 5.06 -3.06 6.09
C PHE A 13 5.50 -4.23 5.20
N ALA A 14 6.81 -4.47 5.08
CA ALA A 14 7.34 -5.57 4.28
C ALA A 14 6.98 -6.96 4.85
N ILE A 15 6.76 -7.08 6.16
CA ILE A 15 6.38 -8.36 6.79
C ILE A 15 4.96 -8.76 6.39
N ASP A 16 3.97 -7.89 6.55
CA ASP A 16 2.57 -8.19 6.23
C ASP A 16 1.82 -6.94 5.74
N PRO A 17 2.00 -6.57 4.47
CA PRO A 17 1.38 -5.38 3.90
C PRO A 17 -0.15 -5.45 3.91
N ALA A 18 -0.73 -6.63 3.72
CA ALA A 18 -2.18 -6.80 3.65
C ALA A 18 -2.86 -6.62 5.01
N ALA A 19 -2.26 -7.13 6.09
CA ALA A 19 -2.78 -6.92 7.44
C ALA A 19 -2.67 -5.47 7.90
N ILE A 20 -1.60 -4.77 7.49
CA ILE A 20 -1.38 -3.34 7.74
C ILE A 20 -2.36 -2.47 6.95
N GLY A 21 -2.94 -2.99 5.84
CA GLY A 21 -3.84 -2.27 4.94
C GLY A 21 -3.12 -1.36 3.98
N GLY A 22 -2.19 -0.55 4.44
CA GLY A 22 -1.41 0.30 3.55
C GLY A 22 -0.44 1.26 4.24
N LEU A 23 0.24 2.00 3.39
CA LEU A 23 1.22 3.01 3.75
C LEU A 23 0.85 4.35 3.10
N TRP A 24 0.61 5.37 3.89
CA TRP A 24 0.56 6.75 3.44
C TRP A 24 1.98 7.31 3.42
N LEU A 25 2.53 7.52 2.24
CA LEU A 25 3.86 8.06 2.02
C LEU A 25 3.78 9.50 1.53
N ARG A 26 3.97 10.45 2.44
CA ARG A 26 4.06 11.86 2.07
C ARG A 26 5.49 12.17 1.62
N ALA A 27 5.63 12.41 0.34
CA ALA A 27 6.90 12.73 -0.28
C ALA A 27 6.71 13.25 -1.71
N ARG A 28 7.25 14.41 -2.01
CA ARG A 28 7.35 14.87 -3.40
C ARG A 28 8.20 13.91 -4.23
N ALA A 29 8.03 13.97 -5.56
CA ALA A 29 8.89 13.22 -6.47
C ALA A 29 10.37 13.58 -6.20
N SER A 30 11.13 12.60 -5.71
CA SER A 30 12.50 12.83 -5.25
C SER A 30 13.32 11.53 -5.26
N PRO A 31 14.65 11.62 -5.32
CA PRO A 31 15.51 10.44 -5.15
C PRO A 31 15.28 9.70 -3.83
N GLN A 32 14.90 10.43 -2.76
CA GLN A 32 14.60 9.86 -1.45
C GLN A 32 13.38 8.94 -1.50
N ARG A 33 12.30 9.40 -2.17
CA ARG A 33 11.11 8.59 -2.36
C ARG A 33 11.41 7.34 -3.17
N GLN A 34 12.14 7.48 -4.26
CA GLN A 34 12.52 6.33 -5.08
C GLN A 34 13.36 5.34 -4.27
N ALA A 35 14.35 5.82 -3.55
CA ALA A 35 15.18 4.97 -2.69
C ALA A 35 14.37 4.23 -1.62
N PHE A 36 13.35 4.87 -1.03
CA PHE A 36 12.44 4.20 -0.09
C PHE A 36 11.65 3.06 -0.77
N LEU A 37 11.11 3.31 -1.96
CA LEU A 37 10.37 2.30 -2.72
C LEU A 37 11.28 1.14 -3.17
N ASP A 38 12.51 1.44 -3.58
CA ASP A 38 13.51 0.44 -3.94
C ASP A 38 13.90 -0.44 -2.75
N CYS A 39 14.09 0.18 -1.57
CA CYS A 39 14.32 -0.56 -0.34
C CYS A 39 13.15 -1.47 0.03
N LEU A 40 11.92 -0.99 -0.13
CA LEU A 40 10.74 -1.82 0.10
C LEU A 40 10.69 -3.01 -0.86
N ALA A 41 10.93 -2.77 -2.14
CA ALA A 41 10.98 -3.84 -3.14
C ALA A 41 12.09 -4.85 -2.83
N ALA A 42 13.27 -4.38 -2.39
CA ALA A 42 14.39 -5.22 -1.98
C ALA A 42 14.07 -6.09 -0.74
N CYS A 43 13.14 -5.67 0.12
CA CYS A 43 12.66 -6.48 1.25
C CYS A 43 11.82 -7.69 0.81
N SER A 44 11.58 -7.88 -0.48
CA SER A 44 10.81 -8.98 -1.06
C SER A 44 9.47 -9.19 -0.33
N PRO A 45 8.56 -8.20 -0.36
CA PRO A 45 7.25 -8.35 0.30
C PRO A 45 6.51 -9.58 -0.28
N PRO A 46 5.56 -10.17 0.47
CA PRO A 46 4.88 -11.39 0.05
C PRO A 46 3.93 -11.19 -1.14
N LEU A 47 3.63 -9.94 -1.47
CA LEU A 47 2.77 -9.54 -2.57
C LEU A 47 3.56 -8.78 -3.64
N PRO A 48 3.25 -8.96 -4.93
CA PRO A 48 3.85 -8.16 -6.00
C PRO A 48 3.45 -6.70 -5.88
N ILE A 49 4.37 -5.80 -6.24
CA ILE A 49 4.12 -4.37 -6.26
C ILE A 49 3.66 -3.97 -7.66
N THR A 50 2.46 -3.39 -7.75
CA THR A 50 1.85 -2.99 -9.01
C THR A 50 1.43 -1.52 -8.97
N ARG A 51 1.79 -0.76 -10.00
CA ARG A 51 1.40 0.66 -10.08
C ARG A 51 -0.04 0.79 -10.56
N LEU A 52 -0.82 1.56 -9.83
CA LEU A 52 -2.19 1.91 -10.17
C LEU A 52 -2.19 3.18 -11.03
N ALA A 53 -2.95 3.19 -12.12
CA ALA A 53 -3.17 4.42 -12.87
C ALA A 53 -4.18 5.31 -12.11
N PRO A 54 -3.93 6.63 -11.94
CA PRO A 54 -4.84 7.51 -11.19
C PRO A 54 -6.26 7.59 -11.78
N ASN A 55 -6.38 7.33 -13.08
CA ASN A 55 -7.63 7.35 -13.84
C ASN A 55 -8.04 5.95 -14.34
N ILE A 56 -7.70 4.91 -13.59
CA ILE A 56 -8.05 3.54 -13.95
C ILE A 56 -9.57 3.38 -14.05
N SER A 57 -10.03 2.73 -15.12
CA SER A 57 -11.45 2.41 -15.28
C SER A 57 -11.85 1.21 -14.39
N ASP A 58 -13.13 1.10 -14.10
CA ASP A 58 -13.66 -0.02 -13.33
C ASP A 58 -13.41 -1.36 -14.03
N ASP A 59 -13.54 -1.42 -15.35
CA ASP A 59 -13.24 -2.62 -16.13
C ASP A 59 -11.75 -3.04 -16.02
N ALA A 60 -10.84 -2.09 -16.00
CA ALA A 60 -9.42 -2.38 -15.83
C ALA A 60 -9.09 -2.78 -14.38
N LEU A 61 -9.81 -2.22 -13.41
CA LEU A 61 -9.60 -2.49 -11.99
C LEU A 61 -10.20 -3.83 -11.57
N PHE A 62 -11.48 -4.07 -11.90
CA PHE A 62 -12.24 -5.25 -11.46
C PHE A 62 -12.35 -6.34 -12.52
N GLY A 63 -11.99 -6.04 -13.77
CA GLY A 63 -12.33 -6.87 -14.89
C GLY A 63 -13.80 -6.71 -15.32
N GLY A 64 -14.21 -7.46 -16.30
CA GLY A 64 -15.57 -7.36 -16.80
C GLY A 64 -15.81 -8.22 -18.04
N LEU A 65 -17.02 -8.13 -18.60
CA LEU A 65 -17.40 -8.83 -19.81
C LEU A 65 -16.70 -8.22 -21.03
N ASP A 66 -15.95 -9.02 -21.76
CA ASP A 66 -15.42 -8.63 -23.08
C ASP A 66 -16.53 -8.76 -24.13
N ALA A 67 -17.21 -7.65 -24.40
CA ALA A 67 -18.31 -7.63 -25.34
C ALA A 67 -17.88 -8.06 -26.77
N ALA A 68 -16.71 -7.62 -27.24
CA ALA A 68 -16.21 -7.95 -28.58
C ALA A 68 -15.88 -9.45 -28.69
N ALA A 69 -15.15 -9.99 -27.73
CA ALA A 69 -14.84 -11.43 -27.70
C ALA A 69 -16.10 -12.27 -27.49
N THR A 70 -17.03 -11.84 -26.64
CA THR A 70 -18.31 -12.50 -26.40
C THR A 70 -19.13 -12.62 -27.68
N LEU A 71 -19.24 -11.54 -28.44
CA LEU A 71 -19.97 -11.54 -29.72
C LEU A 71 -19.30 -12.42 -30.77
N SER A 72 -17.96 -12.44 -30.81
CA SER A 72 -17.23 -13.22 -31.83
C SER A 72 -17.30 -14.73 -31.61
N ILE A 73 -17.42 -15.20 -30.37
CA ILE A 73 -17.44 -16.64 -30.05
C ILE A 73 -18.77 -17.11 -29.47
N GLU A 74 -19.79 -16.23 -29.44
CA GLU A 74 -21.16 -16.51 -28.97
C GLU A 74 -21.22 -17.09 -27.56
N ARG A 75 -20.25 -16.79 -26.72
CA ARG A 75 -20.16 -17.20 -25.30
C ARG A 75 -19.60 -16.06 -24.45
N PRO A 76 -20.06 -15.89 -23.20
CA PRO A 76 -19.51 -14.89 -22.29
C PRO A 76 -18.00 -15.07 -22.12
N VAL A 77 -17.25 -14.03 -22.43
CA VAL A 77 -15.81 -13.93 -22.20
C VAL A 77 -15.56 -12.83 -21.19
N PHE A 78 -14.84 -13.15 -20.13
CA PHE A 78 -14.49 -12.17 -19.10
C PHE A 78 -13.02 -11.82 -19.18
N ARG A 79 -12.71 -10.53 -19.01
CA ARG A 79 -11.35 -10.03 -18.81
C ARG A 79 -11.03 -9.99 -17.33
N SER A 80 -9.84 -10.42 -16.99
CA SER A 80 -9.30 -10.26 -15.64
C SER A 80 -8.99 -8.79 -15.35
N GLY A 81 -9.37 -8.35 -14.14
CA GLY A 81 -9.00 -7.04 -13.61
C GLY A 81 -7.67 -7.06 -12.89
N LEU A 82 -7.19 -5.87 -12.55
CA LEU A 82 -5.97 -5.69 -11.76
C LEU A 82 -6.08 -6.36 -10.39
N LEU A 83 -7.28 -6.40 -9.82
CA LEU A 83 -7.58 -6.90 -8.46
C LEU A 83 -7.83 -8.41 -8.39
N ASP A 84 -7.79 -9.12 -9.50
CA ASP A 84 -7.94 -10.57 -9.49
C ASP A 84 -6.75 -11.26 -8.79
N ARG A 85 -5.59 -10.58 -8.78
CA ARG A 85 -4.39 -11.04 -8.10
C ARG A 85 -4.07 -10.15 -6.92
N ASP A 86 -3.78 -10.76 -5.79
CA ASP A 86 -3.33 -10.07 -4.59
C ASP A 86 -2.08 -9.24 -4.89
N ALA A 87 -2.06 -7.98 -4.49
CA ALA A 87 -0.96 -7.07 -4.81
C ALA A 87 -0.83 -5.92 -3.80
N ILE A 88 0.36 -5.32 -3.78
CA ILE A 88 0.60 -4.00 -3.21
C ILE A 88 0.40 -2.99 -4.35
N LEU A 89 -0.63 -2.17 -4.25
CA LEU A 89 -0.99 -1.17 -5.24
C LEU A 89 -0.30 0.15 -4.92
N VAL A 90 0.51 0.68 -5.83
CA VAL A 90 1.11 2.00 -5.67
C VAL A 90 0.20 3.02 -6.36
N LEU A 91 -0.46 3.85 -5.57
CA LEU A 91 -1.33 4.94 -6.02
C LEU A 91 -0.53 6.25 -6.06
N PRO A 92 -0.09 6.72 -7.24
CA PRO A 92 0.59 8.01 -7.37
C PRO A 92 -0.42 9.16 -7.22
N MET A 93 0.05 10.33 -6.76
CA MET A 93 -0.77 11.53 -6.57
C MET A 93 -2.07 11.22 -5.82
N ALA A 94 -1.94 10.50 -4.70
CA ALA A 94 -3.09 10.00 -3.95
C ALA A 94 -3.97 11.13 -3.40
N GLU A 95 -3.41 12.33 -3.21
CA GLU A 95 -4.13 13.55 -2.85
C GLU A 95 -5.12 14.01 -3.94
N ARG A 96 -4.91 13.57 -5.18
CA ARG A 96 -5.77 13.87 -6.34
C ARG A 96 -6.68 12.72 -6.73
N CYS A 97 -6.73 11.68 -5.91
CA CYS A 97 -7.56 10.52 -6.18
C CYS A 97 -9.05 10.91 -6.17
N ASP A 98 -9.77 10.52 -7.21
CA ASP A 98 -11.21 10.71 -7.27
C ASP A 98 -11.91 10.05 -6.06
N PRO A 99 -12.88 10.72 -5.40
CA PRO A 99 -13.56 10.17 -4.22
C PRO A 99 -14.24 8.84 -4.47
N GLY A 100 -14.77 8.59 -5.67
CA GLY A 100 -15.38 7.33 -6.04
C GLY A 100 -14.34 6.21 -6.15
N LEU A 101 -13.17 6.48 -6.75
CA LEU A 101 -12.06 5.53 -6.77
C LEU A 101 -11.53 5.28 -5.35
N ALA A 102 -11.36 6.33 -4.55
CA ALA A 102 -10.91 6.21 -3.16
C ALA A 102 -11.83 5.30 -2.33
N ALA A 103 -13.15 5.45 -2.47
CA ALA A 103 -14.13 4.62 -1.78
C ALA A 103 -14.04 3.15 -2.22
N ARG A 104 -13.88 2.88 -3.52
CA ARG A 104 -13.70 1.52 -4.05
C ARG A 104 -12.40 0.88 -3.53
N LEU A 105 -11.30 1.63 -3.55
CA LEU A 105 -10.01 1.17 -3.03
C LEU A 105 -10.08 0.90 -1.53
N ALA A 106 -10.76 1.76 -0.76
CA ALA A 106 -11.00 1.54 0.67
C ALA A 106 -11.74 0.22 0.93
N GLN A 107 -12.78 -0.06 0.15
CA GLN A 107 -13.56 -1.29 0.24
C GLN A 107 -12.73 -2.55 -0.08
N ILE A 108 -11.77 -2.43 -1.03
CA ILE A 108 -10.86 -3.51 -1.39
C ILE A 108 -9.90 -3.83 -0.24
N LEU A 109 -9.42 -2.82 0.48
CA LEU A 109 -8.53 -3.01 1.63
C LEU A 109 -9.19 -3.76 2.79
N ASP A 110 -10.51 -3.65 2.95
CA ASP A 110 -11.27 -4.36 3.97
C ASP A 110 -11.18 -5.90 3.80
N ASN A 111 -10.93 -6.39 2.57
CA ASN A 111 -10.78 -7.82 2.27
C ASN A 111 -9.39 -8.40 2.63
N LYS A 112 -8.42 -7.55 3.01
CA LYS A 112 -7.04 -7.93 3.40
C LYS A 112 -6.30 -8.82 2.38
N ARG A 113 -6.65 -8.71 1.11
CA ARG A 113 -5.94 -9.35 -0.01
C ARG A 113 -4.95 -8.40 -0.67
N HIS A 114 -5.21 -7.11 -0.55
CA HIS A 114 -4.43 -6.05 -1.15
C HIS A 114 -3.88 -5.11 -0.08
N SER A 115 -2.89 -4.34 -0.47
CA SER A 115 -2.37 -3.23 0.30
C SER A 115 -2.16 -2.04 -0.63
N ILE A 116 -2.16 -0.81 -0.10
CA ILE A 116 -1.95 0.40 -0.91
C ILE A 116 -0.77 1.19 -0.35
N ILE A 117 0.12 1.62 -1.26
CA ILE A 117 1.08 2.68 -1.00
C ILE A 117 0.52 3.95 -1.63
N ALA A 118 -0.08 4.80 -0.82
CA ALA A 118 -0.60 6.09 -1.25
C ALA A 118 0.54 7.11 -1.27
N LEU A 119 1.00 7.48 -2.48
CA LEU A 119 2.03 8.51 -2.67
C LEU A 119 1.34 9.88 -2.64
N ASP A 120 1.55 10.63 -1.57
CA ASP A 120 1.02 11.97 -1.35
C ASP A 120 2.08 13.00 -1.73
N GLU A 121 1.79 13.79 -2.75
CA GLU A 121 2.65 14.85 -3.28
C GLU A 121 2.10 16.24 -2.95
N ALA A 122 1.08 16.33 -2.07
CA ALA A 122 0.40 17.56 -1.72
C ALA A 122 1.39 18.68 -1.36
N ALA A 123 1.21 19.82 -2.01
CA ALA A 123 2.03 21.01 -1.81
C ALA A 123 1.32 22.08 -0.96
N GLU A 124 -0.01 22.04 -0.94
CA GLU A 124 -0.85 23.03 -0.28
C GLU A 124 -1.39 22.51 1.05
N GLU A 125 -1.65 23.45 1.95
CA GLU A 125 -2.28 23.13 3.24
C GLU A 125 -3.75 22.77 2.98
N GLY A 126 -4.17 21.59 3.47
CA GLY A 126 -5.53 21.07 3.23
C GLY A 126 -5.64 20.06 2.08
N GLU A 127 -4.64 19.95 1.22
CA GLU A 127 -4.54 18.84 0.28
C GLU A 127 -4.02 17.59 1.00
N GLY A 128 -4.56 16.44 0.67
CA GLY A 128 -4.08 15.17 1.22
C GLY A 128 -4.84 13.97 0.68
N VAL A 129 -4.41 12.81 1.09
CA VAL A 129 -5.06 11.55 0.74
C VAL A 129 -6.52 11.57 1.20
N PRO A 130 -7.49 11.10 0.38
CA PRO A 130 -8.91 11.05 0.78
C PRO A 130 -9.13 10.31 2.11
N PRO A 131 -9.97 10.84 3.01
CA PRO A 131 -10.22 10.26 4.33
C PRO A 131 -10.61 8.78 4.29
N ALA A 132 -11.39 8.37 3.30
CA ALA A 132 -11.79 6.98 3.11
C ALA A 132 -10.61 6.01 2.98
N LEU A 133 -9.49 6.47 2.41
CA LEU A 133 -8.25 5.68 2.34
C LEU A 133 -7.44 5.81 3.64
N ILE A 134 -7.31 7.03 4.19
CA ILE A 134 -6.50 7.26 5.41
C ILE A 134 -6.94 6.34 6.54
N ASP A 135 -8.24 6.15 6.74
CA ASP A 135 -8.80 5.29 7.80
C ASP A 135 -8.37 3.82 7.71
N ARG A 136 -7.82 3.41 6.57
CA ARG A 136 -7.39 2.02 6.29
C ARG A 136 -5.89 1.85 6.11
N LEU A 137 -5.15 2.97 6.08
CA LEU A 137 -3.70 2.94 5.98
C LEU A 137 -3.08 2.89 7.38
N GLY A 138 -2.52 1.75 7.75
CA GLY A 138 -1.97 1.55 9.09
C GLY A 138 -0.66 2.27 9.37
N LEU A 139 0.03 2.80 8.34
CA LEU A 139 1.29 3.50 8.48
C LEU A 139 1.28 4.84 7.78
N PHE A 140 1.83 5.85 8.47
CA PHE A 140 2.13 7.16 7.90
C PHE A 140 3.63 7.43 7.95
N VAL A 141 4.22 7.73 6.80
CA VAL A 141 5.62 8.07 6.64
C VAL A 141 5.74 9.40 5.89
N ASN A 142 6.40 10.36 6.50
CA ASN A 142 6.72 11.65 5.87
C ASN A 142 8.23 11.73 5.59
N LEU A 143 8.60 11.81 4.31
CA LEU A 143 9.99 11.95 3.86
C LEU A 143 10.40 13.40 3.63
N ASP A 144 9.46 14.35 3.68
CA ASP A 144 9.77 15.76 3.48
C ASP A 144 10.74 16.24 4.55
N GLY A 145 11.79 16.93 4.12
CA GLY A 145 12.84 17.45 5.01
C GLY A 145 13.84 16.41 5.51
N LEU A 146 13.72 15.13 5.15
CA LEU A 146 14.74 14.13 5.47
C LEU A 146 15.97 14.25 4.55
N ARG A 147 17.16 14.15 5.14
CA ARG A 147 18.39 14.12 4.36
C ARG A 147 18.62 12.74 3.72
N PHE A 148 19.07 12.70 2.48
CA PHE A 148 19.28 11.47 1.69
C PHE A 148 20.12 10.41 2.42
N LYS A 149 21.16 10.80 3.16
CA LYS A 149 22.01 9.85 3.91
C LYS A 149 21.29 9.08 5.01
N SER A 150 20.08 9.50 5.41
CA SER A 150 19.33 8.89 6.50
C SER A 150 18.41 7.73 6.05
N ILE A 151 18.29 7.48 4.75
CA ILE A 151 17.20 6.62 4.24
C ILE A 151 17.64 5.15 4.07
N LEU A 152 18.93 4.85 3.98
CA LEU A 152 19.39 3.60 3.39
C LEU A 152 20.46 2.83 4.18
N GLU A 153 20.19 2.51 5.43
CA GLU A 153 20.85 1.31 5.96
C GLU A 153 20.11 0.06 5.47
N PRO A 154 20.81 -0.96 4.97
CA PRO A 154 20.19 -2.18 4.49
C PRO A 154 19.31 -2.82 5.57
N ILE A 155 18.10 -3.21 5.19
CA ILE A 155 17.28 -4.07 6.04
C ILE A 155 17.69 -5.50 5.74
N GLU A 156 17.96 -6.28 6.77
CA GLU A 156 18.31 -7.69 6.60
C GLU A 156 17.07 -8.48 6.13
N ILE A 157 17.09 -8.91 4.88
CA ILE A 157 15.99 -9.65 4.25
C ILE A 157 15.70 -10.94 5.05
N ASN A 158 16.73 -11.61 5.55
CA ASN A 158 16.56 -12.82 6.35
C ASN A 158 15.77 -12.56 7.64
N ALA A 159 15.95 -11.40 8.27
CA ALA A 159 15.19 -11.02 9.45
C ALA A 159 13.69 -10.80 9.11
N ILE A 160 13.39 -10.19 7.96
CA ILE A 160 12.00 -10.04 7.47
C ILE A 160 11.36 -11.42 7.22
N VAL A 161 12.05 -12.31 6.53
CA VAL A 161 11.56 -13.68 6.25
C VAL A 161 11.31 -14.46 7.55
N ALA A 162 12.25 -14.39 8.51
CA ALA A 162 12.08 -15.01 9.81
C ALA A 162 10.89 -14.44 10.59
N ALA A 163 10.70 -13.10 10.55
CA ALA A 163 9.58 -12.44 11.19
C ALA A 163 8.23 -12.87 10.60
N ARG A 164 8.12 -13.01 9.28
CA ARG A 164 6.91 -13.56 8.62
C ARG A 164 6.56 -14.96 9.14
N ALA A 165 7.57 -15.83 9.27
CA ALA A 165 7.37 -17.20 9.76
C ALA A 165 6.95 -17.24 11.24
N LEU A 166 7.31 -16.22 12.02
CA LEU A 166 6.94 -16.10 13.42
C LEU A 166 5.57 -15.45 13.63
N LEU A 167 5.13 -14.59 12.73
CA LEU A 167 3.90 -13.80 12.88
C LEU A 167 2.66 -14.61 13.28
N PRO A 168 2.37 -15.80 12.69
CA PRO A 168 1.22 -16.61 13.10
C PRO A 168 1.31 -17.16 14.53
N LYS A 169 2.50 -17.16 15.11
CA LYS A 169 2.77 -17.66 16.48
C LYS A 169 2.73 -16.55 17.52
N VAL A 170 2.74 -15.29 17.09
CA VAL A 170 2.70 -14.13 18.00
C VAL A 170 1.35 -14.10 18.73
N ARG A 171 1.39 -13.95 20.04
CA ARG A 171 0.22 -13.76 20.88
C ARG A 171 0.30 -12.39 21.53
N VAL A 172 -0.74 -11.59 21.33
CA VAL A 172 -0.85 -10.28 21.94
C VAL A 172 -1.51 -10.45 23.31
N PRO A 173 -0.87 -10.07 24.42
CA PRO A 173 -1.50 -10.11 25.74
C PRO A 173 -2.76 -9.24 25.77
N HIS A 174 -3.82 -9.72 26.42
CA HIS A 174 -5.10 -9.02 26.51
C HIS A 174 -4.96 -7.59 27.11
N MET A 175 -4.03 -7.39 28.04
CA MET A 175 -3.70 -6.08 28.59
C MET A 175 -3.33 -5.06 27.50
N LEU A 176 -2.49 -5.43 26.54
CA LEU A 176 -2.09 -4.52 25.45
C LEU A 176 -3.26 -4.18 24.53
N VAL A 177 -4.13 -5.16 24.26
CA VAL A 177 -5.36 -4.90 23.47
C VAL A 177 -6.24 -3.89 24.18
N THR A 178 -6.41 -4.03 25.50
CA THR A 178 -7.22 -3.12 26.31
C THR A 178 -6.64 -1.70 26.35
N GLU A 179 -5.32 -1.56 26.43
CA GLU A 179 -4.63 -0.27 26.40
C GLU A 179 -4.83 0.46 25.07
N VAL A 180 -4.65 -0.26 23.95
CA VAL A 180 -4.83 0.31 22.60
C VAL A 180 -6.27 0.76 22.35
N VAL A 181 -7.27 0.04 22.88
CA VAL A 181 -8.69 0.42 22.71
C VAL A 181 -9.07 1.63 23.58
N ARG A 182 -8.32 1.90 24.65
CA ARG A 182 -8.57 3.06 25.54
C ARG A 182 -7.88 4.35 25.10
N ALA A 183 -6.86 4.26 24.23
CA ALA A 183 -6.10 5.40 23.72
C ALA A 183 -6.84 6.10 22.59
#